data_9e95b2f74243dfcfc5a5cfbf7ee2ab0d
#
_entry.id   9e95b2f74243dfcfc5a5cfbf7ee2ab0d
#
_cell.length_a   1.000
_cell.length_b   1.000
_cell.length_c   1.000
_cell.angle_alpha   90.00
_cell.angle_beta   90.00
_cell.angle_gamma   90.00
#
_symmetry.space_group_name_H-M   'P 1'
#
loop_
_entity.id
_entity.type
_entity.pdbx_description
1 polymer ?
#
loop_
_entity_poly.entity_id
_entity_poly.type
_entity_poly.pdbx_seq_one_letter_code
_entity_poly.pdbx_strand_id
1 'polypeptide(L)'
;MPPAGGKIGVLVNLEVEGGIDATTIGKDIAMQIAALNPRFWDKSFVTDDVLAEEKKILVAQMDNDPKMASKPQQVKEKIAAGKINKFYEENCLLQQPFVKDGSVSVEQYMAAAAKELGGKVKFVDAVRFEKGEGIEKKQEDFAAEVAAQMNMGK
;
A
#
# COMPACT_ATOMS: atom_id res chain seq x y z
N MET A 1 -0.16 17.32 6.15
CA MET A 1 -1.44 17.97 5.84
C MET A 1 -1.64 18.07 4.34
N PRO A 2 -2.82 17.75 3.83
CA PRO A 2 -3.06 17.92 2.42
C PRO A 2 -3.02 19.40 2.03
N PRO A 3 -2.63 19.73 0.81
CA PRO A 3 -2.60 21.10 0.37
C PRO A 3 -4.00 21.74 0.39
N ALA A 4 -4.03 23.06 0.43
CA ALA A 4 -5.28 23.79 0.39
C ALA A 4 -6.10 23.38 -0.84
N GLY A 5 -7.35 23.02 -0.63
CA GLY A 5 -8.24 22.54 -1.68
C GLY A 5 -8.23 21.04 -1.89
N GLY A 6 -7.28 20.32 -1.28
CA GLY A 6 -7.24 18.86 -1.33
C GLY A 6 -7.43 18.26 0.04
N LYS A 7 -8.34 17.31 0.15
CA LYS A 7 -8.50 16.51 1.37
C LYS A 7 -8.37 15.04 1.01
N ILE A 8 -7.63 14.31 1.84
CA ILE A 8 -7.46 12.88 1.66
C ILE A 8 -8.29 12.16 2.71
N GLY A 9 -9.20 11.33 2.27
CA GLY A 9 -9.98 10.47 3.13
C GLY A 9 -9.46 9.05 3.05
N VAL A 10 -9.40 8.34 4.17
CA VAL A 10 -8.98 6.95 4.22
C VAL A 10 -9.92 6.19 5.14
N LEU A 11 -10.44 5.08 4.65
CA LEU A 11 -11.21 4.11 5.43
C LEU A 11 -10.35 2.86 5.58
N VAL A 12 -10.11 2.43 6.80
CA VAL A 12 -9.28 1.26 7.10
C VAL A 12 -10.14 0.19 7.77
N ASN A 13 -10.04 -1.02 7.26
CA ASN A 13 -10.73 -2.18 7.81
C ASN A 13 -9.71 -3.10 8.46
N LEU A 14 -9.86 -3.30 9.77
CA LEU A 14 -8.98 -4.13 10.57
C LEU A 14 -9.76 -5.27 11.22
N GLU A 15 -9.15 -6.44 11.28
CA GLU A 15 -9.65 -7.55 12.08
C GLU A 15 -8.96 -7.50 13.43
N VAL A 16 -9.74 -7.44 14.52
CA VAL A 16 -9.22 -7.25 15.87
C VAL A 16 -9.63 -8.44 16.74
N GLU A 17 -8.66 -9.04 17.41
CA GLU A 17 -8.87 -10.14 18.35
C GLU A 17 -8.43 -9.72 19.75
N GLY A 18 -9.08 -10.25 20.77
CA GLY A 18 -8.73 -10.01 22.17
C GLY A 18 -9.48 -8.86 22.82
N GLY A 19 -10.50 -8.31 22.18
CA GLY A 19 -11.32 -7.25 22.75
C GLY A 19 -10.58 -5.93 22.96
N ILE A 20 -9.50 -5.69 22.21
CA ILE A 20 -8.69 -4.49 22.31
C ILE A 20 -9.28 -3.35 21.47
N ASP A 21 -8.93 -2.12 21.82
CA ASP A 21 -9.29 -0.94 21.03
C ASP A 21 -8.17 -0.62 20.05
N ALA A 22 -8.41 -0.89 18.77
CA ALA A 22 -7.45 -0.65 17.69
C ALA A 22 -7.66 0.71 16.99
N THR A 23 -8.40 1.63 17.59
CA THR A 23 -8.69 2.94 16.98
C THR A 23 -7.42 3.70 16.63
N THR A 24 -6.46 3.75 17.56
CA THR A 24 -5.19 4.44 17.33
C THR A 24 -4.39 3.79 16.22
N ILE A 25 -4.37 2.45 16.19
CA ILE A 25 -3.69 1.70 15.12
C ILE A 25 -4.32 2.02 13.78
N GLY A 26 -5.65 2.02 13.71
CA GLY A 26 -6.37 2.35 12.49
C GLY A 26 -6.08 3.77 11.99
N LYS A 27 -6.03 4.73 12.90
CA LYS A 27 -5.69 6.12 12.55
C LYS A 27 -4.27 6.25 12.03
N ASP A 28 -3.33 5.56 12.65
CA ASP A 28 -1.92 5.60 12.22
C ASP A 28 -1.76 4.95 10.84
N ILE A 29 -2.46 3.85 10.59
CA ILE A 29 -2.46 3.20 9.28
C ILE A 29 -3.12 4.08 8.23
N ALA A 30 -4.22 4.74 8.58
CA ALA A 30 -4.89 5.68 7.68
C ALA A 30 -3.94 6.82 7.28
N MET A 31 -3.18 7.33 8.24
CA MET A 31 -2.17 8.37 7.98
C MET A 31 -1.08 7.86 7.05
N GLN A 32 -0.61 6.63 7.26
CA GLN A 32 0.36 5.98 6.39
C GLN A 32 -0.14 5.89 4.96
N ILE A 33 -1.37 5.42 4.76
CA ILE A 33 -1.99 5.30 3.45
C ILE A 33 -2.14 6.66 2.79
N ALA A 34 -2.58 7.66 3.54
CA ALA A 34 -2.73 9.02 3.02
C ALA A 34 -1.41 9.61 2.56
N ALA A 35 -0.34 9.39 3.33
CA ALA A 35 0.97 9.97 3.07
C ALA A 35 1.71 9.28 1.92
N LEU A 36 1.70 7.96 1.87
CA LEU A 36 2.54 7.19 0.95
C LEU A 36 1.77 6.54 -0.21
N ASN A 37 0.45 6.50 -0.14
CA ASN A 37 -0.42 5.97 -1.18
C ASN A 37 0.08 4.60 -1.72
N PRO A 38 0.11 3.55 -0.90
CA PRO A 38 0.63 2.25 -1.32
C PRO A 38 -0.24 1.64 -2.42
N ARG A 39 0.41 0.94 -3.36
CA ARG A 39 -0.30 0.27 -4.46
C ARG A 39 -0.91 -1.06 -4.03
N PHE A 40 -0.31 -1.71 -3.04
CA PHE A 40 -0.74 -3.00 -2.52
C PHE A 40 -0.81 -2.94 -1.00
N TRP A 41 -1.61 -3.80 -0.38
CA TRP A 41 -1.70 -3.85 1.08
C TRP A 41 -0.57 -4.68 1.70
N ASP A 42 -0.19 -5.75 1.03
CA ASP A 42 0.88 -6.64 1.47
C ASP A 42 1.58 -7.22 0.24
N LYS A 43 2.80 -7.71 0.42
CA LYS A 43 3.55 -8.35 -0.67
C LYS A 43 2.81 -9.56 -1.25
N SER A 44 1.95 -10.20 -0.47
CA SER A 44 1.14 -11.33 -0.92
C SER A 44 0.11 -10.95 -1.99
N PHE A 45 -0.24 -9.67 -2.10
CA PHE A 45 -1.13 -9.16 -3.14
C PHE A 45 -0.41 -8.88 -4.45
N VAL A 46 0.92 -8.87 -4.44
CA VAL A 46 1.72 -8.65 -5.64
C VAL A 46 1.80 -9.98 -6.39
N THR A 47 1.21 -10.03 -7.59
CA THR A 47 1.16 -11.25 -8.39
C THR A 47 2.50 -11.52 -9.07
N ASP A 48 2.70 -12.77 -9.50
CA ASP A 48 3.90 -13.15 -10.25
C ASP A 48 4.02 -12.36 -11.55
N ASP A 49 2.90 -12.04 -12.20
CA ASP A 49 2.88 -11.22 -13.42
C ASP A 49 3.42 -9.82 -13.16
N VAL A 50 3.02 -9.20 -12.04
CA VAL A 50 3.52 -7.87 -11.66
C VAL A 50 5.02 -7.93 -11.38
N LEU A 51 5.48 -8.94 -10.64
CA LEU A 51 6.89 -9.12 -10.35
C LEU A 51 7.72 -9.36 -11.60
N ALA A 52 7.23 -10.17 -12.52
CA ALA A 52 7.92 -10.43 -13.78
C ALA A 52 8.08 -9.15 -14.60
N GLU A 53 7.02 -8.33 -14.65
CA GLU A 53 7.06 -7.06 -15.36
C GLU A 53 8.02 -6.07 -14.72
N GLU A 54 8.01 -5.97 -13.38
CA GLU A 54 8.96 -5.12 -12.65
C GLU A 54 10.40 -5.55 -12.89
N LYS A 55 10.67 -6.85 -12.89
CA LYS A 55 12.01 -7.37 -13.21
C LYS A 55 12.43 -7.01 -14.62
N LYS A 56 11.54 -7.11 -15.59
CA LYS A 56 11.82 -6.70 -16.97
C LYS A 56 12.20 -5.23 -17.04
N ILE A 57 11.44 -4.37 -16.36
CA ILE A 57 11.73 -2.94 -16.32
C ILE A 57 13.09 -2.67 -15.69
N LEU A 58 13.40 -3.34 -14.58
CA LEU A 58 14.66 -3.18 -13.88
C LEU A 58 15.85 -3.63 -14.74
N VAL A 59 15.72 -4.78 -15.41
CA VAL A 59 16.77 -5.29 -16.32
C VAL A 59 16.94 -4.34 -17.50
N ALA A 60 15.87 -3.84 -18.08
CA ALA A 60 15.92 -2.88 -19.16
C ALA A 60 16.62 -1.59 -18.74
N GLN A 61 16.37 -1.10 -17.54
CA GLN A 61 17.05 0.08 -17.00
C GLN A 61 18.54 -0.18 -16.82
N MET A 62 18.91 -1.39 -16.36
CA MET A 62 20.32 -1.77 -16.22
C MET A 62 21.01 -1.89 -17.59
N ASP A 63 20.31 -2.43 -18.58
CA ASP A 63 20.87 -2.55 -19.94
C ASP A 63 21.09 -1.18 -20.58
N ASN A 64 20.32 -0.18 -20.20
CA ASN A 64 20.49 1.20 -20.67
C ASN A 64 21.57 1.98 -19.90
N ASP A 65 22.06 1.44 -18.80
CA ASP A 65 23.12 2.06 -18.01
C ASP A 65 24.48 1.50 -18.46
N PRO A 66 25.39 2.32 -19.01
CA PRO A 66 26.70 1.84 -19.47
C PRO A 66 27.50 1.09 -18.42
N LYS A 67 27.33 1.43 -17.14
CA LYS A 67 28.05 0.76 -16.05
C LYS A 67 27.47 -0.61 -15.74
N MET A 68 26.20 -0.80 -15.97
CA MET A 68 25.48 -2.03 -15.65
C MET A 68 25.33 -2.95 -16.85
N ALA A 69 25.28 -2.39 -18.06
CA ALA A 69 25.08 -3.17 -19.30
C ALA A 69 26.17 -4.21 -19.54
N SER A 70 27.38 -3.92 -19.11
CA SER A 70 28.54 -4.82 -19.28
C SER A 70 28.58 -5.96 -18.26
N LYS A 71 27.72 -5.93 -17.25
CA LYS A 71 27.71 -6.96 -16.19
C LYS A 71 27.07 -8.26 -16.69
N PRO A 72 27.51 -9.43 -16.17
CA PRO A 72 26.87 -10.70 -16.50
C PRO A 72 25.38 -10.71 -16.11
N GLN A 73 24.60 -11.49 -16.86
CA GLN A 73 23.17 -11.61 -16.64
C GLN A 73 22.84 -12.05 -15.20
N GLN A 74 23.63 -12.97 -14.65
CA GLN A 74 23.46 -13.44 -13.27
C GLN A 74 23.57 -12.30 -12.24
N VAL A 75 24.50 -11.39 -12.47
CA VAL A 75 24.67 -10.21 -11.59
C VAL A 75 23.49 -9.27 -11.72
N LYS A 76 23.01 -9.04 -12.94
CA LYS A 76 21.83 -8.22 -13.18
C LYS A 76 20.59 -8.78 -12.48
N GLU A 77 20.41 -10.09 -12.54
CA GLU A 77 19.28 -10.76 -11.87
C GLU A 77 19.34 -10.63 -10.35
N LYS A 78 20.54 -10.75 -9.77
CA LYS A 78 20.72 -10.54 -8.32
C LYS A 78 20.41 -9.11 -7.91
N ILE A 79 20.84 -8.14 -8.71
CA ILE A 79 20.54 -6.73 -8.45
C ILE A 79 19.03 -6.47 -8.57
N ALA A 80 18.39 -7.05 -9.59
CA ALA A 80 16.96 -6.95 -9.78
C ALA A 80 16.19 -7.54 -8.59
N ALA A 81 16.63 -8.69 -8.09
CA ALA A 81 16.02 -9.32 -6.90
C ALA A 81 16.11 -8.42 -5.66
N GLY A 82 17.27 -7.75 -5.47
CA GLY A 82 17.44 -6.79 -4.39
C GLY A 82 16.51 -5.57 -4.54
N LYS A 83 16.36 -5.10 -5.76
CA LYS A 83 15.47 -3.97 -6.06
C LYS A 83 13.98 -4.34 -5.90
N ILE A 84 13.62 -5.61 -6.10
CA ILE A 84 12.25 -6.08 -5.85
C ILE A 84 11.90 -5.96 -4.36
N ASN A 85 12.83 -6.25 -3.46
CA ASN A 85 12.60 -6.01 -2.03
C ASN A 85 12.28 -4.55 -1.75
N LYS A 86 13.00 -3.64 -2.39
CA LYS A 86 12.73 -2.21 -2.30
C LYS A 86 11.36 -1.85 -2.89
N PHE A 87 10.98 -2.50 -3.98
CA PHE A 87 9.64 -2.34 -4.56
C PHE A 87 8.55 -2.67 -3.53
N TYR A 88 8.69 -3.74 -2.78
CA TYR A 88 7.76 -4.08 -1.70
C TYR A 88 7.73 -2.98 -0.64
N GLU A 89 8.89 -2.51 -0.19
CA GLU A 89 8.99 -1.45 0.81
C GLU A 89 8.36 -0.13 0.35
N GLU A 90 8.34 0.13 -0.94
CA GLU A 90 7.78 1.37 -1.50
C GLU A 90 6.30 1.26 -1.82
N ASN A 91 5.83 0.08 -2.21
CA ASN A 91 4.48 -0.08 -2.78
C ASN A 91 3.53 -0.91 -1.93
N CYS A 92 4.02 -1.71 -1.00
CA CYS A 92 3.18 -2.55 -0.15
C CYS A 92 3.06 -1.93 1.24
N LEU A 93 1.83 -1.62 1.65
CA LEU A 93 1.55 -0.92 2.91
C LEU A 93 2.27 -1.57 4.10
N LEU A 94 2.12 -2.88 4.27
CA LEU A 94 2.67 -3.58 5.43
C LEU A 94 4.20 -3.65 5.43
N GLN A 95 4.83 -3.53 4.28
CA GLN A 95 6.28 -3.53 4.13
C GLN A 95 6.88 -2.13 4.12
N GLN A 96 6.06 -1.08 4.01
CA GLN A 96 6.56 0.29 4.03
C GLN A 96 7.12 0.66 5.40
N PRO A 97 8.18 1.50 5.46
CA PRO A 97 8.59 2.08 6.74
C PRO A 97 7.45 2.92 7.33
N PHE A 98 7.24 2.77 8.63
CA PHE A 98 6.17 3.51 9.29
C PHE A 98 6.49 5.01 9.32
N VAL A 99 5.53 5.86 8.96
CA VAL A 99 5.76 7.32 8.85
C VAL A 99 6.12 7.97 10.18
N LYS A 100 5.66 7.41 11.29
CA LYS A 100 5.98 7.93 12.63
C LYS A 100 7.29 7.37 13.18
N ASP A 101 7.74 6.20 12.69
CA ASP A 101 8.97 5.57 13.12
C ASP A 101 9.52 4.72 11.98
N GLY A 102 10.43 5.29 11.20
CA GLY A 102 11.02 4.64 10.04
C GLY A 102 11.92 3.46 10.35
N SER A 103 12.19 3.17 11.61
CA SER A 103 13.00 2.01 12.01
C SER A 103 12.20 0.72 11.99
N VAL A 104 10.88 0.80 11.90
CA VAL A 104 9.99 -0.37 11.83
C VAL A 104 9.09 -0.27 10.61
N SER A 105 8.64 -1.42 10.11
CA SER A 105 7.64 -1.45 9.05
C SER A 105 6.24 -1.29 9.67
N VAL A 106 5.26 -0.99 8.81
CA VAL A 106 3.85 -0.90 9.25
C VAL A 106 3.41 -2.21 9.90
N GLU A 107 3.79 -3.35 9.31
CA GLU A 107 3.50 -4.67 9.85
C GLU A 107 4.08 -4.85 11.26
N GLN A 108 5.34 -4.47 11.45
CA GLN A 108 6.00 -4.55 12.75
C GLN A 108 5.34 -3.62 13.77
N TYR A 109 4.98 -2.42 13.35
CA TYR A 109 4.25 -1.48 14.20
C TYR A 109 2.92 -2.06 14.66
N MET A 110 2.14 -2.62 13.74
CA MET A 110 0.84 -3.21 14.06
C MET A 110 0.96 -4.35 15.06
N ALA A 111 1.93 -5.24 14.84
CA ALA A 111 2.17 -6.37 15.71
C ALA A 111 2.58 -5.92 17.13
N ALA A 112 3.48 -4.95 17.21
CA ALA A 112 3.94 -4.42 18.50
C ALA A 112 2.80 -3.70 19.25
N ALA A 113 2.05 -2.86 18.56
CA ALA A 113 0.94 -2.13 19.17
C ALA A 113 -0.18 -3.05 19.64
N ALA A 114 -0.51 -4.07 18.85
CA ALA A 114 -1.50 -5.06 19.24
C ALA A 114 -1.06 -5.85 20.47
N LYS A 115 0.22 -6.22 20.52
CA LYS A 115 0.79 -6.92 21.68
C LYS A 115 0.71 -6.07 22.94
N GLU A 116 1.01 -4.78 22.84
CA GLU A 116 0.89 -3.85 23.96
C GLU A 116 -0.54 -3.77 24.50
N LEU A 117 -1.52 -3.86 23.61
CA LEU A 117 -2.93 -3.82 23.97
C LEU A 117 -3.45 -5.17 24.45
N GLY A 118 -2.65 -6.23 24.36
CA GLY A 118 -3.02 -7.55 24.81
C GLY A 118 -3.86 -8.36 23.83
N GLY A 119 -3.79 -8.05 22.54
CA GLY A 119 -4.57 -8.74 21.52
C GLY A 119 -3.84 -8.87 20.20
N LYS A 120 -4.61 -9.04 19.13
CA LYS A 120 -4.08 -9.14 17.77
C LYS A 120 -4.85 -8.22 16.83
N VAL A 121 -4.16 -7.64 15.88
CA VAL A 121 -4.76 -6.81 14.83
C VAL A 121 -4.23 -7.29 13.48
N LYS A 122 -5.15 -7.49 12.55
CA LYS A 122 -4.82 -7.87 11.18
C LYS A 122 -5.39 -6.82 10.23
N PHE A 123 -4.59 -6.38 9.29
CA PHE A 123 -5.05 -5.49 8.23
C PHE A 123 -5.85 -6.30 7.20
N VAL A 124 -7.04 -5.86 6.90
CA VAL A 124 -7.92 -6.50 5.91
C VAL A 124 -7.87 -5.74 4.59
N ASP A 125 -8.34 -4.51 4.58
CA ASP A 125 -8.32 -3.66 3.41
C ASP A 125 -8.48 -2.20 3.81
N ALA A 126 -8.39 -1.32 2.80
CA ALA A 126 -8.62 0.10 3.01
C ALA A 126 -9.02 0.76 1.69
N VAL A 127 -9.61 1.94 1.79
CA VAL A 127 -9.95 2.77 0.64
C VAL A 127 -9.34 4.15 0.87
N ARG A 128 -8.64 4.67 -0.14
CA ARG A 128 -8.09 6.02 -0.14
C ARG A 128 -8.74 6.83 -1.24
N PHE A 129 -9.16 8.04 -0.93
CA PHE A 129 -9.72 8.93 -1.92
C PHE A 129 -9.26 10.37 -1.64
N GLU A 130 -9.10 11.15 -2.72
CA GLU A 130 -8.72 12.56 -2.65
C GLU A 130 -9.89 13.41 -3.12
N LYS A 131 -10.20 14.43 -2.31
CA LYS A 131 -11.20 15.41 -2.68
C LYS A 131 -10.57 16.45 -3.61
N GLY A 132 -11.28 16.76 -4.68
CA GLY A 132 -10.89 17.82 -5.61
C GLY A 132 -10.35 17.36 -6.94
N GLU A 133 -9.73 16.18 -7.06
CA GLU A 133 -9.19 15.72 -8.33
C GLU A 133 -9.98 14.62 -9.00
N GLY A 134 -10.54 13.78 -8.29
CA GLY A 134 -11.31 12.70 -8.84
C GLY A 134 -12.45 12.30 -7.95
N ILE A 135 -12.54 12.92 -6.78
CA ILE A 135 -13.57 12.56 -5.82
C ILE A 135 -14.96 12.85 -6.34
N GLU A 136 -15.18 14.01 -6.92
CA GLU A 136 -16.49 14.34 -7.47
C GLU A 136 -16.88 13.32 -8.53
N LYS A 137 -15.94 13.01 -9.42
CA LYS A 137 -16.14 12.03 -10.46
C LYS A 137 -16.34 10.63 -9.89
N LYS A 138 -15.56 10.25 -8.88
CA LYS A 138 -15.73 8.96 -8.19
C LYS A 138 -17.04 8.88 -7.44
N GLN A 139 -17.48 9.97 -6.82
CA GLN A 139 -18.76 10.02 -6.14
C GLN A 139 -19.91 9.86 -7.11
N GLU A 140 -19.83 10.49 -8.27
CA GLU A 140 -20.84 10.33 -9.32
C GLU A 140 -20.87 8.89 -9.83
N ASP A 141 -19.71 8.29 -10.09
CA ASP A 141 -19.61 6.90 -10.51
C ASP A 141 -20.17 5.96 -9.45
N PHE A 142 -19.82 6.21 -8.19
CA PHE A 142 -20.32 5.41 -7.08
C PHE A 142 -21.83 5.54 -6.90
N ALA A 143 -22.34 6.75 -7.00
CA ALA A 143 -23.79 6.99 -6.92
C ALA A 143 -24.51 6.32 -8.08
N ALA A 144 -23.95 6.36 -9.28
CA ALA A 144 -24.49 5.69 -10.45
C ALA A 144 -24.49 4.17 -10.28
N GLU A 145 -23.43 3.61 -9.73
CA GLU A 145 -23.35 2.17 -9.42
C GLU A 145 -24.40 1.76 -8.40
N VAL A 146 -24.54 2.52 -7.33
CA VAL A 146 -25.53 2.23 -6.30
C VAL A 146 -26.94 2.30 -6.88
N ALA A 147 -27.24 3.32 -7.67
CA ALA A 147 -28.53 3.46 -8.34
C ALA A 147 -28.81 2.29 -9.28
N ALA A 148 -27.80 1.86 -10.06
CA ALA A 148 -27.92 0.72 -10.95
C ALA A 148 -28.18 -0.57 -10.17
N GLN A 149 -27.49 -0.79 -9.08
CA GLN A 149 -27.71 -1.95 -8.21
C GLN A 149 -29.09 -1.94 -7.56
N MET A 150 -29.55 -0.78 -7.13
CA MET A 150 -30.89 -0.65 -6.57
C MET A 150 -31.97 -0.94 -7.60
N ASN A 151 -31.77 -0.49 -8.85
CA ASN A 151 -32.70 -0.76 -9.94
C ASN A 151 -32.69 -2.24 -10.33
N MET A 152 -31.52 -2.90 -10.26
CA MET A 152 -31.43 -4.33 -10.55
C MET A 152 -32.02 -5.20 -9.43
N GLY A 153 -32.06 -4.68 -8.21
CA GLY A 153 -32.64 -5.36 -7.08
C GLY A 153 -34.17 -5.34 -7.03
N LYS A 154 -34.76 -4.62 -7.94
CA LYS A 154 -36.21 -4.58 -8.08
C LYS A 154 -36.65 -5.58 -9.16
#